data_9729ea5c9b42d33bff7e7c40d5cba29c
#
_entry.id   9729ea5c9b42d33bff7e7c40d5cba29c
#
_cell.length_a   1.000
_cell.length_b   1.000
_cell.length_c   1.000
_cell.angle_alpha   90.00
_cell.angle_beta   90.00
_cell.angle_gamma   90.00
#
_symmetry.space_group_name_H-M   'P 1'
#
loop_
_entity.id
_entity.type
_entity.pdbx_description
1 polymer ?
#
loop_
_entity_poly.entity_id
_entity_poly.type
_entity_poly.pdbx_seq_one_letter_code
_entity_poly.pdbx_strand_id
1 'polypeptide(L)'
;MNVFQKIFIFMLGFTGIFYLIHTNEYYNSKILLADLGGIPGLYSPIGLMFSILAAFIIQKEWENWNNLVDAVKDEVDSLEELLLWSEHMGNTAGKKVKQLVADYCGVVIREGWRASEHGERSEAAEAVLYSLRGTLFEA
;
A
#
# COMPACT_ATOMS: atom_id res chain seq x y z
N MET A 1 14.29 -2.08 -3.47
CA MET A 1 13.95 -2.21 -4.91
C MET A 1 12.49 -1.84 -5.04
N ASN A 2 12.20 -0.69 -5.67
CA ASN A 2 10.85 -0.13 -5.77
C ASN A 2 9.92 -1.05 -6.56
N VAL A 3 8.63 -1.06 -6.22
CA VAL A 3 7.60 -1.88 -6.88
C VAL A 3 7.65 -1.69 -8.40
N PHE A 4 7.87 -0.47 -8.86
CA PHE A 4 8.05 -0.13 -10.29
C PHE A 4 9.22 -0.88 -10.95
N GLN A 5 10.35 -1.02 -10.26
CA GLN A 5 11.51 -1.77 -10.78
C GLN A 5 11.21 -3.27 -10.88
N LYS A 6 10.46 -3.83 -9.91
CA LYS A 6 10.05 -5.25 -9.96
C LYS A 6 9.13 -5.53 -11.14
N ILE A 7 8.14 -4.66 -11.37
CA ILE A 7 7.22 -4.77 -12.51
C ILE A 7 7.97 -4.64 -13.83
N PHE A 8 8.89 -3.67 -13.93
CA PHE A 8 9.68 -3.45 -15.14
C PHE A 8 10.57 -4.64 -15.47
N ILE A 9 11.27 -5.22 -14.47
CA ILE A 9 12.11 -6.42 -14.65
C ILE A 9 11.25 -7.61 -15.08
N PHE A 10 10.07 -7.78 -14.48
CA PHE A 10 9.13 -8.85 -14.83
C PHE A 10 8.64 -8.71 -16.28
N MET A 11 8.23 -7.51 -16.70
CA MET A 11 7.82 -7.23 -18.07
C MET A 11 8.94 -7.47 -19.09
N LEU A 12 10.16 -7.06 -18.75
CA LEU A 12 11.33 -7.23 -19.61
C LEU A 12 11.70 -8.70 -19.75
N GLY A 13 11.62 -9.48 -18.66
CA GLY A 13 11.80 -10.92 -18.66
C GLY A 13 10.74 -11.65 -19.50
N PHE A 14 9.47 -11.27 -19.33
CA PHE A 14 8.37 -11.85 -20.10
C PHE A 14 8.49 -11.55 -21.60
N THR A 15 8.81 -10.30 -21.95
CA THR A 15 9.04 -9.91 -23.36
C THR A 15 10.25 -10.63 -23.95
N GLY A 16 11.32 -10.81 -23.19
CA GLY A 16 12.51 -11.56 -23.61
C GLY A 16 12.21 -13.04 -23.88
N ILE A 17 11.44 -13.68 -22.98
CA ILE A 17 11.02 -15.07 -23.17
C ILE A 17 10.13 -15.21 -24.41
N PHE A 18 9.18 -14.29 -24.58
CA PHE A 18 8.30 -14.28 -25.75
C PHE A 18 9.08 -14.08 -27.06
N TYR A 19 10.07 -13.19 -27.05
CA TYR A 19 10.95 -12.96 -28.20
C TYR A 19 11.79 -14.20 -28.53
N LEU A 20 12.36 -14.87 -27.51
CA LEU A 20 13.12 -16.10 -27.67
C LEU A 20 12.28 -17.25 -28.25
N ILE A 21 11.03 -17.39 -27.80
CA ILE A 21 10.10 -18.40 -28.34
C ILE A 21 9.74 -18.07 -29.77
N HIS A 22 9.54 -16.80 -30.11
CA HIS A 22 9.11 -16.36 -31.44
C HIS A 22 10.26 -16.44 -32.48
N THR A 23 11.50 -16.18 -32.05
CA THR A 23 12.69 -16.21 -32.98
C THR A 23 13.33 -17.58 -33.08
N ASN A 24 13.01 -18.53 -32.25
CA ASN A 24 13.60 -19.85 -32.25
C ASN A 24 12.94 -20.73 -33.34
N GLU A 25 13.62 -20.88 -34.50
CA GLU A 25 13.19 -21.72 -35.62
C GLU A 25 12.95 -23.19 -35.22
N TYR A 26 13.48 -23.65 -34.09
CA TYR A 26 13.30 -25.01 -33.58
C TYR A 26 11.84 -25.26 -33.11
N TYR A 27 11.12 -24.24 -32.66
CA TYR A 27 9.69 -24.28 -32.45
C TYR A 27 8.97 -23.89 -33.73
N ASN A 28 9.20 -24.68 -34.80
CA ASN A 28 8.56 -24.43 -36.07
C ASN A 28 7.04 -24.54 -35.87
N SER A 29 6.43 -23.40 -35.71
CA SER A 29 5.02 -23.16 -35.32
C SER A 29 4.01 -23.88 -36.24
N LYS A 30 4.44 -24.35 -37.42
CA LYS A 30 3.55 -25.05 -38.35
C LYS A 30 3.04 -26.39 -37.84
N ILE A 31 3.81 -27.13 -37.03
CA ILE A 31 3.39 -28.42 -36.50
C ILE A 31 2.51 -28.23 -35.28
N LEU A 32 2.86 -27.27 -34.42
CA LEU A 32 2.05 -26.94 -33.23
C LEU A 32 0.72 -26.23 -33.59
N LEU A 33 0.72 -25.45 -34.67
CA LEU A 33 -0.44 -24.77 -35.22
C LEU A 33 -1.48 -25.73 -35.82
N ALA A 34 -1.02 -26.81 -36.44
CA ALA A 34 -1.93 -27.79 -37.06
C ALA A 34 -2.66 -28.65 -36.00
N ASP A 35 -1.99 -28.97 -34.89
CA ASP A 35 -2.53 -29.87 -33.85
C ASP A 35 -3.44 -29.16 -32.82
N LEU A 36 -3.28 -27.85 -32.61
CA LEU A 36 -3.98 -27.07 -31.58
C LEU A 36 -5.04 -26.09 -32.11
N GLY A 37 -5.46 -26.24 -33.37
CA GLY A 37 -6.48 -25.35 -33.98
C GLY A 37 -5.99 -23.93 -34.24
N GLY A 38 -4.66 -23.73 -34.20
CA GLY A 38 -4.01 -22.47 -34.46
C GLY A 38 -3.74 -21.64 -33.18
N ILE A 39 -2.67 -20.86 -33.24
CA ILE A 39 -2.25 -19.91 -32.19
C ILE A 39 -3.42 -19.04 -31.66
N PRO A 40 -4.40 -18.58 -32.47
CA PRO A 40 -5.55 -17.84 -31.96
C PRO A 40 -6.34 -18.57 -30.87
N GLY A 41 -6.44 -19.89 -30.91
CA GLY A 41 -7.15 -20.69 -29.92
C GLY A 41 -6.50 -20.72 -28.54
N LEU A 42 -5.16 -20.57 -28.47
CA LEU A 42 -4.41 -20.52 -27.21
C LEU A 42 -4.34 -19.12 -26.62
N TYR A 43 -4.33 -18.08 -27.42
CA TYR A 43 -4.26 -16.69 -26.93
C TYR A 43 -5.53 -16.31 -26.15
N SER A 44 -6.69 -16.81 -26.56
CA SER A 44 -7.96 -16.51 -25.89
C SER A 44 -7.99 -16.98 -24.43
N PRO A 45 -7.75 -18.25 -24.08
CA PRO A 45 -7.75 -18.69 -22.69
C PRO A 45 -6.60 -18.08 -21.86
N ILE A 46 -5.42 -17.87 -22.44
CA ILE A 46 -4.29 -17.22 -21.75
C ILE A 46 -4.63 -15.74 -21.47
N GLY A 47 -5.17 -15.03 -22.44
CA GLY A 47 -5.62 -13.66 -22.27
C GLY A 47 -6.73 -13.52 -21.23
N LEU A 48 -7.68 -14.46 -21.21
CA LEU A 48 -8.73 -14.52 -20.19
C LEU A 48 -8.16 -14.73 -18.79
N MET A 49 -7.27 -15.73 -18.61
CA MET A 49 -6.62 -15.98 -17.32
C MET A 49 -5.81 -14.76 -16.85
N PHE A 50 -5.05 -14.14 -17.75
CA PHE A 50 -4.30 -12.94 -17.41
C PHE A 50 -5.22 -11.79 -17.00
N SER A 51 -6.32 -11.59 -17.70
CA SER A 51 -7.29 -10.54 -17.38
C SER A 51 -7.94 -10.75 -16.01
N ILE A 52 -8.29 -11.99 -15.68
CA ILE A 52 -8.86 -12.35 -14.37
C ILE A 52 -7.82 -12.10 -13.26
N LEU A 53 -6.59 -12.57 -13.44
CA LEU A 53 -5.51 -12.35 -12.46
C LEU A 53 -5.20 -10.85 -12.27
N ALA A 54 -5.14 -10.10 -13.36
CA ALA A 54 -4.94 -8.65 -13.29
C ALA A 54 -6.09 -7.96 -12.55
N ALA A 55 -7.34 -8.36 -12.80
CA ALA A 55 -8.50 -7.82 -12.09
C ALA A 55 -8.43 -8.09 -10.58
N PHE A 56 -8.04 -9.30 -10.17
CA PHE A 56 -7.86 -9.63 -8.74
C PHE A 56 -6.75 -8.81 -8.07
N ILE A 57 -5.63 -8.61 -8.77
CA ILE A 57 -4.52 -7.79 -8.24
C ILE A 57 -4.97 -6.34 -8.07
N ILE A 58 -5.65 -5.77 -9.08
CA ILE A 58 -6.15 -4.40 -9.02
C ILE A 58 -7.17 -4.26 -7.89
N GLN A 59 -8.10 -5.21 -7.75
CA GLN A 59 -9.10 -5.21 -6.69
C GLN A 59 -8.44 -5.26 -5.31
N LYS A 60 -7.41 -6.10 -5.14
CA LYS A 60 -6.68 -6.23 -3.87
C LYS A 60 -5.94 -4.94 -3.50
N GLU A 61 -5.28 -4.31 -4.46
CA GLU A 61 -4.60 -3.03 -4.23
C GLU A 61 -5.59 -1.91 -3.92
N TRP A 62 -6.77 -1.91 -4.56
CA TRP A 62 -7.83 -0.96 -4.26
C TRP A 62 -8.39 -1.14 -2.85
N GLU A 63 -8.60 -2.39 -2.42
CA GLU A 63 -9.02 -2.70 -1.05
C GLU A 63 -7.97 -2.23 -0.03
N ASN A 64 -6.69 -2.51 -0.26
CA ASN A 64 -5.60 -2.05 0.58
C ASN A 64 -5.57 -0.52 0.69
N TRP A 65 -5.80 0.18 -0.42
CA TRP A 65 -5.87 1.64 -0.45
C TRP A 65 -7.05 2.17 0.38
N ASN A 66 -8.24 1.59 0.21
CA ASN A 66 -9.41 2.00 0.98
C ASN A 66 -9.20 1.77 2.49
N ASN A 67 -8.66 0.61 2.88
CA ASN A 67 -8.33 0.32 4.27
C ASN A 67 -7.34 1.33 4.86
N LEU A 68 -6.34 1.77 4.08
CA LEU A 68 -5.40 2.80 4.51
C LEU A 68 -6.11 4.15 4.70
N VAL A 69 -6.95 4.55 3.76
CA VAL A 69 -7.72 5.80 3.85
C VAL A 69 -8.64 5.79 5.06
N ASP A 70 -9.32 4.67 5.32
CA ASP A 70 -10.21 4.53 6.47
C ASP A 70 -9.43 4.56 7.79
N ALA A 71 -8.27 3.88 7.87
CA ALA A 71 -7.41 3.95 9.04
C ALA A 71 -6.93 5.38 9.35
N VAL A 72 -6.57 6.15 8.32
CA VAL A 72 -6.19 7.57 8.50
C VAL A 72 -7.36 8.42 8.97
N LYS A 73 -8.57 8.18 8.46
CA LYS A 73 -9.77 8.89 8.93
C LYS A 73 -10.06 8.58 10.41
N ASP A 74 -10.05 7.29 10.78
CA ASP A 74 -10.28 6.87 12.16
C ASP A 74 -9.25 7.48 13.12
N GLU A 75 -8.01 7.63 12.67
CA GLU A 75 -6.96 8.30 13.44
C GLU A 75 -7.27 9.81 13.61
N VAL A 76 -7.66 10.50 12.54
CA VAL A 76 -8.04 11.92 12.61
C VAL A 76 -9.25 12.14 13.51
N ASP A 77 -10.30 11.33 13.36
CA ASP A 77 -11.51 11.40 14.18
C ASP A 77 -11.17 11.20 15.67
N SER A 78 -10.27 10.25 15.98
CA SER A 78 -9.79 10.03 17.35
C SER A 78 -9.02 11.22 17.92
N LEU A 79 -8.21 11.88 17.11
CA LEU A 79 -7.48 13.09 17.50
C LEU A 79 -8.41 14.29 17.71
N GLU A 80 -9.44 14.44 16.87
CA GLU A 80 -10.46 15.46 17.03
C GLU A 80 -11.25 15.24 18.33
N GLU A 81 -11.63 14.01 18.64
CA GLU A 81 -12.30 13.66 19.88
C GLU A 81 -11.42 14.01 21.10
N LEU A 82 -10.13 13.69 21.06
CA LEU A 82 -9.19 14.09 22.13
C LEU A 82 -9.09 15.61 22.29
N LEU A 83 -9.13 16.37 21.20
CA LEU A 83 -9.15 17.83 21.26
C LEU A 83 -10.43 18.36 21.92
N LEU A 84 -11.59 17.79 21.59
CA LEU A 84 -12.86 18.14 22.22
C LEU A 84 -12.87 17.82 23.72
N TRP A 85 -12.39 16.62 24.09
CA TRP A 85 -12.24 16.24 25.50
C TRP A 85 -11.29 17.18 26.26
N SER A 86 -10.22 17.63 25.63
CA SER A 86 -9.25 18.54 26.22
C SER A 86 -9.86 19.90 26.65
N GLU A 87 -10.98 20.29 26.05
CA GLU A 87 -11.70 21.52 26.44
C GLU A 87 -12.44 21.39 27.77
N HIS A 88 -12.81 20.16 28.11
CA HIS A 88 -13.52 19.85 29.38
C HIS A 88 -12.55 19.49 30.51
N MET A 89 -11.27 19.27 30.20
CA MET A 89 -10.23 19.04 31.19
C MET A 89 -9.80 20.36 31.86
N GLY A 90 -9.20 20.25 33.04
CA GLY A 90 -8.63 21.43 33.72
C GLY A 90 -7.64 22.17 32.80
N ASN A 91 -7.58 23.50 32.95
CA ASN A 91 -6.86 24.41 32.02
C ASN A 91 -5.40 24.00 31.73
N THR A 92 -4.72 23.36 32.68
CA THR A 92 -3.32 22.91 32.52
C THR A 92 -3.23 21.60 31.75
N ALA A 93 -4.06 20.60 32.09
CA ALA A 93 -4.07 19.30 31.43
C ALA A 93 -4.58 19.43 29.98
N GLY A 94 -5.66 20.17 29.75
CA GLY A 94 -6.19 20.38 28.42
C GLY A 94 -5.22 21.08 27.47
N LYS A 95 -4.46 22.09 27.97
CA LYS A 95 -3.40 22.72 27.15
C LYS A 95 -2.29 21.75 26.79
N LYS A 96 -1.88 20.89 27.72
CA LYS A 96 -0.85 19.88 27.48
C LYS A 96 -1.30 18.84 26.45
N VAL A 97 -2.55 18.39 26.51
CA VAL A 97 -3.14 17.48 25.52
C VAL A 97 -3.16 18.12 24.12
N LYS A 98 -3.62 19.36 23.99
CA LYS A 98 -3.61 20.10 22.71
C LYS A 98 -2.21 20.21 22.12
N GLN A 99 -1.21 20.50 22.95
CA GLN A 99 0.19 20.57 22.51
C GLN A 99 0.68 19.22 22.02
N LEU A 100 0.44 18.15 22.76
CA LEU A 100 0.86 16.79 22.40
C LEU A 100 0.19 16.28 21.11
N VAL A 101 -1.08 16.61 20.88
CA VAL A 101 -1.76 16.29 19.62
C VAL A 101 -1.12 17.04 18.45
N ALA A 102 -0.82 18.33 18.61
CA ALA A 102 -0.12 19.10 17.59
C ALA A 102 1.28 18.55 17.29
N ASP A 103 2.03 18.16 18.32
CA ASP A 103 3.36 17.57 18.20
C ASP A 103 3.28 16.21 17.47
N TYR A 104 2.27 15.38 17.79
CA TYR A 104 2.01 14.12 17.13
C TYR A 104 1.76 14.31 15.64
N CYS A 105 0.83 15.18 15.26
CA CYS A 105 0.57 15.50 13.86
C CYS A 105 1.84 15.97 13.14
N GLY A 106 2.63 16.83 13.80
CA GLY A 106 3.89 17.31 13.25
C GLY A 106 4.93 16.21 13.01
N VAL A 107 5.00 15.22 13.88
CA VAL A 107 5.92 14.07 13.75
C VAL A 107 5.42 13.13 12.64
N VAL A 108 4.13 12.81 12.61
CA VAL A 108 3.55 11.93 11.58
C VAL A 108 3.75 12.51 10.18
N ILE A 109 3.55 13.81 9.99
CA ILE A 109 3.76 14.46 8.69
C ILE A 109 5.23 14.43 8.26
N ARG A 110 6.17 14.58 9.18
CA ARG A 110 7.60 14.65 8.84
C ARG A 110 8.25 13.29 8.67
N GLU A 111 7.92 12.34 9.51
CA GLU A 111 8.65 11.07 9.67
C GLU A 111 7.76 9.83 9.44
N GLY A 112 6.47 9.92 9.75
CA GLY A 112 5.56 8.79 9.69
C GLY A 112 5.46 8.17 8.30
N TRP A 113 5.38 8.98 7.26
CA TRP A 113 5.33 8.50 5.88
C TRP A 113 6.60 7.78 5.43
N ARG A 114 7.78 8.25 5.87
CA ARG A 114 9.06 7.61 5.55
C ARG A 114 9.21 6.28 6.28
N ALA A 115 8.86 6.22 7.54
CA ALA A 115 8.89 4.98 8.31
C ALA A 115 7.92 3.95 7.71
N SER A 116 6.71 4.36 7.38
CA SER A 116 5.69 3.51 6.74
C SER A 116 6.12 2.98 5.37
N GLU A 117 6.84 3.77 4.56
CA GLU A 117 7.41 3.34 3.28
C GLU A 117 8.39 2.16 3.44
N HIS A 118 9.07 2.08 4.57
CA HIS A 118 10.01 1.02 4.90
C HIS A 118 9.38 -0.12 5.72
N GLY A 119 8.09 -0.02 6.04
CA GLY A 119 7.40 -0.97 6.92
C GLY A 119 7.82 -0.87 8.38
N GLU A 120 8.42 0.25 8.76
CA GLU A 120 8.88 0.54 10.12
C GLU A 120 7.90 1.46 10.85
N ARG A 121 7.89 1.40 12.17
CA ARG A 121 7.13 2.33 13.00
C ARG A 121 8.00 3.54 13.33
N SER A 122 7.40 4.73 13.36
CA SER A 122 8.10 5.93 13.80
C SER A 122 8.23 5.92 15.32
N GLU A 123 9.44 5.70 15.84
CA GLU A 123 9.74 5.76 17.27
C GLU A 123 9.36 7.13 17.88
N ALA A 124 9.53 8.20 17.11
CA ALA A 124 9.17 9.54 17.53
C ALA A 124 7.66 9.70 17.71
N ALA A 125 6.84 9.15 16.81
CA ALA A 125 5.38 9.16 16.94
C ALA A 125 4.92 8.32 18.14
N GLU A 126 5.50 7.15 18.37
CA GLU A 126 5.21 6.32 19.54
C GLU A 126 5.56 7.03 20.84
N ALA A 127 6.69 7.72 20.92
CA ALA A 127 7.09 8.46 22.12
C ALA A 127 6.07 9.57 22.48
N VAL A 128 5.54 10.28 21.48
CA VAL A 128 4.50 11.31 21.71
C VAL A 128 3.20 10.66 22.18
N LEU A 129 2.79 9.52 21.58
CA LEU A 129 1.60 8.78 22.01
C LEU A 129 1.73 8.29 23.46
N TYR A 130 2.90 7.80 23.88
CA TYR A 130 3.13 7.42 25.27
C TYR A 130 3.01 8.62 26.23
N SER A 131 3.51 9.79 25.84
CA SER A 131 3.39 11.02 26.62
C SER A 131 1.95 11.50 26.74
N LEU A 132 1.20 11.40 25.65
CA LEU A 132 -0.23 11.72 25.60
C LEU A 132 -1.02 10.79 26.51
N ARG A 133 -0.77 9.49 26.43
CA ARG A 133 -1.38 8.50 27.31
C ARG A 133 -1.10 8.78 28.79
N GLY A 134 0.15 9.05 29.15
CA GLY A 134 0.53 9.42 30.51
C GLY A 134 -0.23 10.64 31.02
N THR A 135 -0.35 11.69 30.21
CA THR A 135 -1.09 12.91 30.57
C THR A 135 -2.59 12.65 30.78
N LEU A 136 -3.20 11.74 30.00
CA LEU A 136 -4.62 11.39 30.14
C LEU A 136 -4.91 10.57 31.41
N PHE A 137 -3.94 9.79 31.91
CA PHE A 137 -4.11 9.02 33.15
C PHE A 137 -3.87 9.85 34.41
N GLU A 138 -3.18 11.01 34.29
CA GLU A 138 -2.92 11.92 35.40
C GLU A 138 -3.99 13.02 35.55
N ALA A 139 -4.86 13.20 34.57
CA ALA A 139 -5.89 14.23 34.52
C ALA A 139 -7.20 13.78 35.15
#